data_e9f88d2fab533f55e18fe725a737a5b1
#
_entry.id   e9f88d2fab533f55e18fe725a737a5b1
#
_cell.length_a   1.000
_cell.length_b   1.000
_cell.length_c   1.000
_cell.angle_alpha   90.00
_cell.angle_beta   90.00
_cell.angle_gamma   90.00
#
_symmetry.space_group_name_H-M   'P 1'
#
loop_
_entity.id
_entity.type
_entity.pdbx_description
1 polymer ?
#
loop_
_entity_poly.entity_id
_entity_poly.type
_entity_poly.pdbx_seq_one_letter_code
_entity_poly.pdbx_strand_id
1 'polypeptide(L)'
;MKLIAEGNTAEIYEYGDNLVCKLFYSQYPTDYIEHEFHNATMAWELGIRTPKAHRFIMEGERQGIIYDQIVGEVLSVKFSELGEPAYDAWMDKFVDFHKQLMQYRIDDAISYKDFLKMFTTDEETIAKINALADGNCFIHGDFHLENVMLDENNKVVLIDMMNVCKGTELYDVARTYFLLSYDNKIQRKYLEKMGYSVKDIMPYLEVIFAVREKERKRTK
;
A
#
# COMPACT_ATOMS: atom_id res chain seq x y z
N MET A 1 21.73 15.57 2.92
CA MET A 1 20.84 14.57 3.57
C MET A 1 21.54 13.21 3.50
N LYS A 2 21.39 12.35 4.52
CA LYS A 2 21.93 10.98 4.53
C LYS A 2 20.86 10.02 4.05
N LEU A 3 21.18 9.15 3.07
CA LEU A 3 20.28 8.12 2.56
C LEU A 3 20.03 7.06 3.64
N ILE A 4 18.75 6.71 3.86
CA ILE A 4 18.29 5.68 4.81
C ILE A 4 17.83 4.43 4.06
N ALA A 5 17.01 4.64 3.01
CA ALA A 5 16.43 3.55 2.23
C ALA A 5 16.21 3.99 0.78
N GLU A 6 16.08 3.00 -0.10
CA GLU A 6 15.80 3.18 -1.52
C GLU A 6 14.63 2.28 -1.92
N GLY A 7 13.66 2.85 -2.62
CA GLY A 7 12.49 2.14 -3.15
C GLY A 7 12.34 2.31 -4.66
N ASN A 8 11.27 1.76 -5.20
CA ASN A 8 11.01 1.80 -6.65
C ASN A 8 10.61 3.21 -7.15
N THR A 9 10.07 4.06 -6.28
CA THR A 9 9.51 5.36 -6.65
C THR A 9 10.32 6.54 -6.12
N ALA A 10 11.04 6.32 -5.01
CA ALA A 10 11.71 7.37 -4.26
C ALA A 10 12.86 6.82 -3.42
N GLU A 11 13.71 7.72 -2.98
CA GLU A 11 14.73 7.52 -1.96
C GLU A 11 14.29 8.17 -0.66
N ILE A 12 14.63 7.57 0.48
CA ILE A 12 14.33 8.10 1.80
C ILE A 12 15.62 8.62 2.44
N TYR A 13 15.59 9.88 2.84
CA TYR A 13 16.73 10.56 3.45
C TYR A 13 16.39 11.04 4.87
N GLU A 14 17.38 11.04 5.76
CA GLU A 14 17.30 11.79 7.03
C GLU A 14 17.06 13.29 6.74
N TYR A 15 16.10 13.90 7.45
CA TYR A 15 15.75 15.31 7.27
C TYR A 15 15.54 16.01 8.62
N GLY A 16 16.62 16.52 9.20
CA GLY A 16 16.55 17.16 10.53
C GLY A 16 16.22 16.17 11.64
N ASP A 17 15.70 16.68 12.76
CA ASP A 17 15.41 15.88 13.93
C ASP A 17 14.07 15.16 13.79
N ASN A 18 14.11 13.82 13.82
CA ASN A 18 12.92 12.95 13.76
C ASN A 18 12.05 13.10 12.49
N LEU A 19 12.62 13.57 11.41
CA LEU A 19 11.95 13.68 10.11
C LEU A 19 12.72 12.92 9.03
N VAL A 20 11.98 12.53 8.00
CA VAL A 20 12.52 11.96 6.77
C VAL A 20 11.99 12.69 5.55
N CYS A 21 12.80 12.71 4.50
CA CYS A 21 12.38 13.16 3.18
C CYS A 21 12.20 11.94 2.28
N LYS A 22 10.99 11.69 1.79
CA LYS A 22 10.74 10.79 0.65
C LYS A 22 10.92 11.62 -0.61
N LEU A 23 12.08 11.47 -1.27
CA LEU A 23 12.48 12.22 -2.45
C LEU A 23 12.25 11.38 -3.70
N PHE A 24 11.24 11.75 -4.49
CA PHE A 24 10.82 10.99 -5.66
C PHE A 24 11.84 11.09 -6.79
N TYR A 25 11.93 10.05 -7.62
CA TYR A 25 12.72 10.10 -8.84
C TYR A 25 12.12 11.10 -9.83
N SER A 26 12.95 11.76 -10.63
CA SER A 26 12.55 12.84 -11.54
C SER A 26 11.49 12.47 -12.59
N GLN A 27 11.36 11.17 -12.91
CA GLN A 27 10.34 10.66 -13.83
C GLN A 27 8.92 10.58 -13.23
N TYR A 28 8.77 10.75 -11.90
CA TYR A 28 7.46 10.70 -11.27
C TYR A 28 6.71 12.03 -11.47
N PRO A 29 5.49 11.97 -12.03
CA PRO A 29 4.66 13.15 -12.22
C PRO A 29 4.25 13.79 -10.88
N THR A 30 4.17 15.12 -10.87
CA THR A 30 3.81 15.91 -9.68
C THR A 30 2.45 15.53 -9.10
N ASP A 31 1.46 15.24 -9.96
CA ASP A 31 0.11 14.86 -9.54
C ASP A 31 0.09 13.55 -8.74
N TYR A 32 0.98 12.59 -9.03
CA TYR A 32 1.13 11.37 -8.22
C TYR A 32 1.69 11.68 -6.83
N ILE A 33 2.63 12.61 -6.73
CA ILE A 33 3.25 13.02 -5.47
C ILE A 33 2.24 13.80 -4.61
N GLU A 34 1.46 14.67 -5.23
CA GLU A 34 0.35 15.40 -4.59
C GLU A 34 -0.73 14.43 -4.09
N HIS A 35 -1.05 13.41 -4.88
CA HIS A 35 -1.99 12.36 -4.50
C HIS A 35 -1.50 11.58 -3.26
N GLU A 36 -0.21 11.20 -3.21
CA GLU A 36 0.35 10.53 -2.03
C GLU A 36 0.29 11.43 -0.79
N PHE A 37 0.62 12.71 -0.92
CA PHE A 37 0.55 13.66 0.19
C PHE A 37 -0.87 13.82 0.73
N HIS A 38 -1.85 13.96 -0.17
CA HIS A 38 -3.27 14.03 0.18
C HIS A 38 -3.71 12.77 0.93
N ASN A 39 -3.41 11.59 0.39
CA ASN A 39 -3.77 10.31 0.99
C ASN A 39 -3.12 10.11 2.37
N ALA A 40 -1.84 10.47 2.52
CA ALA A 40 -1.13 10.37 3.80
C ALA A 40 -1.73 11.31 4.85
N THR A 41 -2.12 12.51 4.45
CA THR A 41 -2.78 13.50 5.32
C THR A 41 -4.15 12.96 5.75
N MET A 42 -4.96 12.48 4.83
CA MET A 42 -6.27 11.89 5.10
C MET A 42 -6.15 10.69 6.05
N ALA A 43 -5.24 9.76 5.79
CA ALA A 43 -5.02 8.59 6.64
C ALA A 43 -4.64 8.98 8.07
N TRP A 44 -3.76 9.98 8.21
CA TRP A 44 -3.35 10.49 9.52
C TRP A 44 -4.53 11.17 10.26
N GLU A 45 -5.35 11.97 9.58
CA GLU A 45 -6.54 12.64 10.14
C GLU A 45 -7.63 11.65 10.56
N LEU A 46 -7.76 10.52 9.86
CA LEU A 46 -8.64 9.41 10.24
C LEU A 46 -8.15 8.67 11.50
N GLY A 47 -6.95 8.95 11.98
CA GLY A 47 -6.34 8.26 13.12
C GLY A 47 -5.71 6.92 12.75
N ILE A 48 -5.51 6.64 11.45
CA ILE A 48 -4.71 5.50 11.00
C ILE A 48 -3.28 5.76 11.45
N ARG A 49 -2.65 4.76 12.05
CA ARG A 49 -1.25 4.87 12.47
C ARG A 49 -0.34 4.88 11.25
N THR A 50 0.07 6.06 10.84
CA THR A 50 0.95 6.36 9.72
C THR A 50 1.83 7.56 10.05
N PRO A 51 3.03 7.73 9.46
CA PRO A 51 3.81 8.95 9.62
C PRO A 51 3.02 10.16 9.08
N LYS A 52 3.03 11.27 9.82
CA LYS A 52 2.40 12.50 9.36
C LYS A 52 3.16 13.07 8.18
N ALA A 53 2.46 13.40 7.11
CA ALA A 53 2.99 14.20 6.02
C ALA A 53 2.93 15.69 6.42
N HIS A 54 4.08 16.39 6.35
CA HIS A 54 4.19 17.78 6.79
C HIS A 54 4.09 18.78 5.65
N ARG A 55 4.89 18.59 4.60
CA ARG A 55 4.98 19.54 3.46
C ARG A 55 5.77 18.95 2.31
N PHE A 56 5.62 19.56 1.17
CA PHE A 56 6.49 19.34 0.01
C PHE A 56 7.84 20.04 0.16
N ILE A 57 8.84 19.50 -0.52
CA ILE A 57 10.12 20.16 -0.76
C ILE A 57 10.55 19.96 -2.21
N MET A 58 11.49 20.80 -2.65
CA MET A 58 12.24 20.62 -3.89
C MET A 58 13.72 20.47 -3.55
N GLU A 59 14.35 19.42 -4.10
CA GLU A 59 15.79 19.20 -4.01
C GLU A 59 16.35 19.08 -5.44
N GLY A 60 16.92 20.17 -5.95
CA GLY A 60 17.19 20.32 -7.37
C GLY A 60 15.89 20.27 -8.18
N GLU A 61 15.81 19.35 -9.14
CA GLU A 61 14.63 19.14 -9.97
C GLU A 61 13.67 18.05 -9.41
N ARG A 62 13.99 17.47 -8.26
CA ARG A 62 13.21 16.40 -7.64
C ARG A 62 12.27 16.94 -6.57
N GLN A 63 11.05 16.48 -6.60
CA GLN A 63 10.05 16.78 -5.57
C GLN A 63 10.10 15.73 -4.46
N GLY A 64 9.91 16.16 -3.23
CA GLY A 64 9.85 15.29 -2.07
C GLY A 64 8.74 15.67 -1.10
N ILE A 65 8.43 14.74 -0.20
CA ILE A 65 7.50 14.93 0.92
C ILE A 65 8.27 14.71 2.21
N ILE A 66 8.10 15.63 3.16
CA ILE A 66 8.64 15.49 4.51
C ILE A 66 7.63 14.77 5.38
N TYR A 67 8.08 13.68 6.03
CA TYR A 67 7.30 12.87 6.95
C TYR A 67 7.94 12.79 8.33
N ASP A 68 7.14 12.43 9.36
CA ASP A 68 7.71 11.94 10.62
C ASP A 68 8.59 10.72 10.34
N GLN A 69 9.73 10.63 11.04
CA GLN A 69 10.55 9.43 11.02
C GLN A 69 9.93 8.36 11.92
N ILE A 70 9.71 7.17 11.36
CA ILE A 70 9.40 5.99 12.15
C ILE A 70 10.71 5.26 12.46
N VAL A 71 11.08 5.23 13.73
CA VAL A 71 12.19 4.43 14.21
C VAL A 71 11.71 3.00 14.44
N GLY A 72 12.26 2.05 13.68
CA GLY A 72 11.80 0.67 13.70
C GLY A 72 12.25 -0.12 12.50
N GLU A 73 11.58 -1.24 12.24
CA GLU A 73 11.88 -2.15 11.13
C GLU A 73 10.65 -2.45 10.30
N VAL A 74 10.83 -2.75 9.03
CA VAL A 74 9.72 -3.24 8.18
C VAL A 74 9.33 -4.67 8.58
N LEU A 75 8.06 -4.99 8.46
CA LEU A 75 7.52 -6.26 8.92
C LEU A 75 8.09 -7.47 8.17
N SER A 76 8.55 -7.28 6.92
CA SER A 76 9.23 -8.33 6.14
C SER A 76 10.54 -8.79 6.79
N VAL A 77 11.32 -7.87 7.38
CA VAL A 77 12.53 -8.21 8.14
C VAL A 77 12.13 -9.07 9.35
N LYS A 78 11.13 -8.63 10.10
CA LYS A 78 10.61 -9.38 11.25
C LYS A 78 10.22 -10.81 10.87
N PHE A 79 9.44 -10.97 9.80
CA PHE A 79 9.00 -12.29 9.34
C PHE A 79 10.15 -13.22 8.93
N SER A 80 11.27 -12.68 8.41
CA SER A 80 12.44 -13.47 8.01
C SER A 80 13.16 -14.13 9.19
N GLU A 81 12.98 -13.60 10.40
CA GLU A 81 13.64 -14.05 11.63
C GLU A 81 12.76 -14.99 12.48
N LEU A 82 11.46 -15.14 12.13
CA LEU A 82 10.51 -15.86 12.97
C LEU A 82 10.46 -17.34 12.67
N GLY A 83 10.51 -18.13 13.78
CA GLY A 83 10.08 -19.54 13.78
C GLY A 83 8.62 -19.66 14.24
N GLU A 84 8.04 -20.85 14.01
CA GLU A 84 6.75 -21.22 14.61
C GLU A 84 6.89 -21.35 16.16
N PRO A 85 5.95 -20.89 17.01
CA PRO A 85 4.62 -20.33 16.67
C PRO A 85 4.60 -18.79 16.52
N ALA A 86 5.73 -18.12 16.69
CA ALA A 86 5.79 -16.64 16.64
C ALA A 86 5.33 -16.11 15.28
N TYR A 87 5.62 -16.84 14.21
CA TYR A 87 5.17 -16.53 12.86
C TYR A 87 3.63 -16.39 12.76
N ASP A 88 2.87 -17.31 13.37
CA ASP A 88 1.41 -17.26 13.34
C ASP A 88 0.85 -16.06 14.12
N ALA A 89 1.44 -15.75 15.27
CA ALA A 89 1.05 -14.60 16.06
C ALA A 89 1.30 -13.25 15.34
N TRP A 90 2.39 -13.15 14.57
CA TRP A 90 2.66 -11.97 13.76
C TRP A 90 1.78 -11.89 12.51
N MET A 91 1.44 -13.04 11.93
CA MET A 91 0.46 -13.09 10.84
C MET A 91 -0.93 -12.62 11.33
N ASP A 92 -1.35 -12.98 12.55
CA ASP A 92 -2.58 -12.46 13.13
C ASP A 92 -2.54 -10.94 13.26
N LYS A 93 -1.45 -10.37 13.78
CA LYS A 93 -1.28 -8.90 13.88
C LYS A 93 -1.37 -8.20 12.52
N PHE A 94 -0.73 -8.77 11.49
CA PHE A 94 -0.75 -8.23 10.12
C PHE A 94 -2.17 -8.25 9.55
N VAL A 95 -2.87 -9.37 9.69
CA VAL A 95 -4.25 -9.55 9.23
C VAL A 95 -5.22 -8.65 10.00
N ASP A 96 -5.11 -8.60 11.32
CA ASP A 96 -5.97 -7.77 12.17
C ASP A 96 -5.79 -6.27 11.84
N PHE A 97 -4.56 -5.85 11.58
CA PHE A 97 -4.31 -4.48 11.14
C PHE A 97 -4.97 -4.19 9.79
N HIS A 98 -4.87 -5.10 8.83
CA HIS A 98 -5.56 -4.94 7.54
C HIS A 98 -7.08 -4.87 7.71
N LYS A 99 -7.66 -5.76 8.52
CA LYS A 99 -9.10 -5.72 8.85
C LYS A 99 -9.52 -4.39 9.50
N GLN A 100 -8.68 -3.82 10.37
CA GLN A 100 -8.94 -2.52 10.97
C GLN A 100 -8.95 -1.40 9.93
N LEU A 101 -7.99 -1.37 8.99
CA LEU A 101 -7.95 -0.39 7.91
C LEU A 101 -9.25 -0.39 7.09
N MET A 102 -9.75 -1.56 6.74
CA MET A 102 -10.97 -1.70 5.95
C MET A 102 -12.26 -1.33 6.71
N GLN A 103 -12.22 -1.03 8.02
CA GLN A 103 -13.36 -0.47 8.76
C GLN A 103 -13.54 1.03 8.53
N TYR A 104 -12.50 1.75 8.14
CA TYR A 104 -12.63 3.17 7.81
C TYR A 104 -13.46 3.35 6.53
N ARG A 105 -14.28 4.40 6.52
CA ARG A 105 -15.07 4.80 5.35
C ARG A 105 -14.58 6.16 4.89
N ILE A 106 -14.27 6.25 3.60
CA ILE A 106 -13.70 7.45 2.98
C ILE A 106 -14.50 7.81 1.73
N ASP A 107 -14.81 9.08 1.58
CA ASP A 107 -15.48 9.61 0.39
C ASP A 107 -14.54 10.45 -0.48
N ASP A 108 -13.55 11.09 0.13
CA ASP A 108 -12.57 11.96 -0.52
C ASP A 108 -11.34 11.15 -0.98
N ALA A 109 -11.57 10.20 -1.88
CA ALA A 109 -10.51 9.44 -2.55
C ALA A 109 -11.00 8.94 -3.91
N ILE A 110 -10.09 8.72 -4.84
CA ILE A 110 -10.39 8.07 -6.12
C ILE A 110 -10.98 6.67 -5.87
N SER A 111 -11.94 6.24 -6.68
CA SER A 111 -12.42 4.86 -6.60
C SER A 111 -11.34 3.89 -7.11
N TYR A 112 -11.25 2.68 -6.51
CA TYR A 112 -10.32 1.66 -7.01
C TYR A 112 -10.57 1.29 -8.48
N LYS A 113 -11.82 1.40 -8.94
CA LYS A 113 -12.18 1.16 -10.35
C LYS A 113 -11.57 2.21 -11.27
N ASP A 114 -11.67 3.48 -10.89
CA ASP A 114 -11.08 4.56 -11.69
C ASP A 114 -9.57 4.54 -11.60
N PHE A 115 -9.01 4.23 -10.44
CA PHE A 115 -7.58 3.99 -10.29
C PHE A 115 -7.08 2.87 -11.22
N LEU A 116 -7.76 1.72 -11.26
CA LEU A 116 -7.41 0.62 -12.17
C LEU A 116 -7.50 1.00 -13.66
N LYS A 117 -8.50 1.81 -14.04
CA LYS A 117 -8.67 2.27 -15.42
C LYS A 117 -7.54 3.18 -15.90
N MET A 118 -6.80 3.84 -15.01
CA MET A 118 -5.63 4.64 -15.39
C MET A 118 -4.53 3.78 -16.06
N PHE A 119 -4.49 2.48 -15.79
CA PHE A 119 -3.45 1.56 -16.28
C PHE A 119 -3.87 0.72 -17.48
N THR A 120 -5.10 0.86 -17.99
CA THR A 120 -5.60 0.06 -19.13
C THR A 120 -6.51 0.87 -20.04
N THR A 121 -6.38 0.60 -21.35
CA THR A 121 -7.31 1.10 -22.38
C THR A 121 -8.08 -0.05 -23.04
N ASP A 122 -7.97 -1.25 -22.51
CA ASP A 122 -8.58 -2.45 -23.04
C ASP A 122 -10.05 -2.55 -22.65
N GLU A 123 -10.93 -2.52 -23.62
CA GLU A 123 -12.39 -2.47 -23.40
C GLU A 123 -12.91 -3.68 -22.60
N GLU A 124 -12.35 -4.89 -22.84
CA GLU A 124 -12.75 -6.09 -22.09
C GLU A 124 -12.36 -5.97 -20.60
N THR A 125 -11.14 -5.51 -20.34
CA THR A 125 -10.66 -5.28 -18.97
C THR A 125 -11.48 -4.18 -18.27
N ILE A 126 -11.79 -3.09 -18.99
CA ILE A 126 -12.64 -2.00 -18.47
C ILE A 126 -14.05 -2.50 -18.15
N ALA A 127 -14.62 -3.35 -19.00
CA ALA A 127 -15.93 -3.96 -18.73
C ALA A 127 -15.91 -4.84 -17.46
N LYS A 128 -14.85 -5.63 -17.27
CA LYS A 128 -14.65 -6.43 -16.05
C LYS A 128 -14.51 -5.54 -14.80
N ILE A 129 -13.72 -4.46 -14.87
CA ILE A 129 -13.58 -3.48 -13.79
C ILE A 129 -14.95 -2.89 -13.42
N ASN A 130 -15.75 -2.47 -14.41
CA ASN A 130 -17.05 -1.87 -14.18
C ASN A 130 -18.05 -2.84 -13.55
N ALA A 131 -17.93 -4.14 -13.81
CA ALA A 131 -18.79 -5.19 -13.25
C ALA A 131 -18.49 -5.52 -11.77
N LEU A 132 -17.33 -5.11 -11.25
CA LEU A 132 -17.00 -5.31 -9.82
C LEU A 132 -17.90 -4.44 -8.93
N ALA A 133 -18.03 -4.80 -7.65
CA ALA A 133 -18.82 -4.04 -6.69
C ALA A 133 -18.21 -2.66 -6.39
N ASP A 134 -19.03 -1.67 -6.11
CA ASP A 134 -18.61 -0.38 -5.56
C ASP A 134 -18.45 -0.45 -4.05
N GLY A 135 -17.72 0.49 -3.46
CA GLY A 135 -17.55 0.59 -2.03
C GLY A 135 -16.83 1.87 -1.62
N ASN A 136 -16.79 2.13 -0.33
CA ASN A 136 -16.12 3.29 0.25
C ASN A 136 -15.22 2.93 1.45
N CYS A 137 -14.80 1.67 1.56
CA CYS A 137 -13.76 1.30 2.51
C CYS A 137 -12.45 2.00 2.14
N PHE A 138 -11.66 2.33 3.15
CA PHE A 138 -10.25 2.68 2.96
C PHE A 138 -9.52 1.47 2.38
N ILE A 139 -8.94 1.63 1.21
CA ILE A 139 -8.16 0.63 0.49
C ILE A 139 -6.72 1.16 0.43
N HIS A 140 -5.77 0.38 0.95
CA HIS A 140 -4.36 0.75 0.81
C HIS A 140 -3.84 0.52 -0.61
N GLY A 141 -4.30 -0.54 -1.27
CA GLY A 141 -3.96 -0.86 -2.66
C GLY A 141 -2.55 -1.43 -2.86
N ASP A 142 -1.69 -1.38 -1.83
CA ASP A 142 -0.34 -1.94 -1.84
C ASP A 142 0.06 -2.50 -0.46
N PHE A 143 -0.91 -3.12 0.23
CA PHE A 143 -0.73 -3.65 1.58
C PHE A 143 0.08 -4.95 1.55
N HIS A 144 1.35 -4.88 1.93
CA HIS A 144 2.26 -6.02 2.05
C HIS A 144 3.29 -5.77 3.16
N LEU A 145 4.12 -6.78 3.46
CA LEU A 145 5.00 -6.76 4.63
C LEU A 145 6.06 -5.62 4.62
N GLU A 146 6.41 -5.09 3.45
CA GLU A 146 7.37 -3.97 3.33
C GLU A 146 6.72 -2.60 3.52
N ASN A 147 5.37 -2.52 3.37
CA ASN A 147 4.61 -1.29 3.61
C ASN A 147 4.00 -1.24 5.02
N VAL A 148 4.39 -2.16 5.89
CA VAL A 148 4.05 -2.16 7.32
C VAL A 148 5.33 -2.16 8.13
N MET A 149 5.50 -1.14 8.97
CA MET A 149 6.62 -1.04 9.90
C MET A 149 6.19 -1.43 11.32
N LEU A 150 7.16 -1.82 12.13
CA LEU A 150 7.04 -1.95 13.57
C LEU A 150 7.84 -0.81 14.21
N ASP A 151 7.18 0.00 15.04
CA ASP A 151 7.87 1.01 15.84
C ASP A 151 8.66 0.37 17.01
N GLU A 152 9.41 1.18 17.75
CA GLU A 152 10.19 0.75 18.93
C GLU A 152 9.36 0.02 19.99
N ASN A 153 8.03 0.21 20.00
CA ASN A 153 7.09 -0.45 20.90
C ASN A 153 6.39 -1.65 20.27
N ASN A 154 6.87 -2.16 19.13
CA ASN A 154 6.27 -3.24 18.35
C ASN A 154 4.81 -2.96 17.92
N LYS A 155 4.45 -1.70 17.72
CA LYS A 155 3.16 -1.30 17.16
C LYS A 155 3.29 -1.16 15.65
N VAL A 156 2.28 -1.65 14.95
CA VAL A 156 2.22 -1.57 13.48
C VAL A 156 1.97 -0.14 13.03
N VAL A 157 2.69 0.27 11.98
CA VAL A 157 2.60 1.58 11.33
C VAL A 157 2.52 1.36 9.83
N LEU A 158 1.52 1.95 9.19
CA LEU A 158 1.33 1.88 7.74
C LEU A 158 2.17 2.96 7.05
N ILE A 159 2.84 2.60 5.95
CA ILE A 159 3.62 3.54 5.13
C ILE A 159 3.24 3.40 3.66
N ASP A 160 3.66 4.37 2.85
CA ASP A 160 3.46 4.42 1.39
C ASP A 160 1.98 4.51 0.96
N MET A 161 1.45 5.73 0.96
CA MET A 161 0.03 6.01 0.67
C MET A 161 -0.27 6.27 -0.82
N MET A 162 0.66 5.97 -1.73
CA MET A 162 0.53 6.29 -3.15
C MET A 162 -0.68 5.60 -3.82
N ASN A 163 -0.98 4.38 -3.40
CA ASN A 163 -2.03 3.55 -4.03
C ASN A 163 -3.37 3.60 -3.28
N VAL A 164 -3.49 4.47 -2.26
CA VAL A 164 -4.72 4.58 -1.48
C VAL A 164 -5.89 5.03 -2.37
N CYS A 165 -6.99 4.30 -2.24
CA CYS A 165 -8.24 4.57 -2.95
C CYS A 165 -9.43 4.15 -2.09
N LYS A 166 -10.67 4.43 -2.54
CA LYS A 166 -11.89 3.89 -1.92
C LYS A 166 -12.43 2.70 -2.70
N GLY A 167 -12.98 1.72 -1.99
CA GLY A 167 -13.50 0.55 -2.65
C GLY A 167 -14.13 -0.48 -1.74
N THR A 168 -14.12 -1.74 -2.19
CA THR A 168 -14.56 -2.89 -1.41
C THR A 168 -13.37 -3.57 -0.73
N GLU A 169 -13.60 -4.12 0.46
CA GLU A 169 -12.59 -4.91 1.15
C GLU A 169 -12.05 -6.08 0.31
N LEU A 170 -12.90 -6.70 -0.51
CA LEU A 170 -12.51 -7.83 -1.37
C LEU A 170 -11.45 -7.43 -2.41
N TYR A 171 -11.47 -6.18 -2.89
CA TYR A 171 -10.43 -5.69 -3.78
C TYR A 171 -9.07 -5.60 -3.06
N ASP A 172 -9.03 -5.02 -1.85
CA ASP A 172 -7.76 -4.89 -1.12
C ASP A 172 -7.22 -6.25 -0.66
N VAL A 173 -8.12 -7.16 -0.25
CA VAL A 173 -7.75 -8.55 0.05
C VAL A 173 -7.17 -9.26 -1.18
N ALA A 174 -7.80 -9.13 -2.34
CA ALA A 174 -7.30 -9.71 -3.58
C ALA A 174 -5.95 -9.11 -3.99
N ARG A 175 -5.81 -7.80 -3.83
CA ARG A 175 -4.57 -7.09 -4.15
C ARG A 175 -3.43 -7.52 -3.24
N THR A 176 -3.65 -7.58 -1.93
CA THR A 176 -2.68 -8.10 -0.96
C THR A 176 -2.34 -9.56 -1.23
N TYR A 177 -3.34 -10.41 -1.49
CA TYR A 177 -3.10 -11.80 -1.87
C TYR A 177 -2.21 -11.93 -3.10
N PHE A 178 -2.42 -11.10 -4.12
CA PHE A 178 -1.56 -11.04 -5.30
C PHE A 178 -0.14 -10.60 -4.95
N LEU A 179 0.03 -9.57 -4.13
CA LEU A 179 1.33 -9.03 -3.72
C LEU A 179 2.15 -10.04 -2.92
N LEU A 180 1.49 -10.88 -2.11
CA LEU A 180 2.14 -11.92 -1.30
C LEU A 180 2.48 -13.20 -2.08
N SER A 181 2.26 -13.24 -3.40
CA SER A 181 2.46 -14.43 -4.24
C SER A 181 3.92 -14.91 -4.36
N TYR A 182 4.88 -14.15 -3.87
CA TYR A 182 6.28 -14.54 -3.79
C TYR A 182 6.55 -15.63 -2.72
N ASP A 183 5.64 -15.80 -1.75
CA ASP A 183 5.69 -16.83 -0.73
C ASP A 183 4.31 -17.48 -0.55
N ASN A 184 4.18 -18.72 -1.00
CA ASN A 184 2.92 -19.47 -0.94
C ASN A 184 2.43 -19.73 0.51
N LYS A 185 3.31 -19.75 1.52
CA LYS A 185 2.95 -19.95 2.92
C LYS A 185 2.27 -18.68 3.44
N ILE A 186 2.91 -17.53 3.25
CA ILE A 186 2.37 -16.21 3.62
C ILE A 186 1.03 -15.98 2.95
N GLN A 187 0.98 -16.18 1.63
CA GLN A 187 -0.21 -15.95 0.81
C GLN A 187 -1.42 -16.75 1.29
N ARG A 188 -1.24 -18.06 1.53
CA ARG A 188 -2.34 -18.93 2.00
C ARG A 188 -2.78 -18.58 3.41
N LYS A 189 -1.83 -18.38 4.35
CA LYS A 189 -2.14 -18.03 5.74
C LYS A 189 -2.86 -16.68 5.82
N TYR A 190 -2.43 -15.70 5.03
CA TYR A 190 -3.11 -14.41 4.95
C TYR A 190 -4.59 -14.59 4.56
N LEU A 191 -4.87 -15.26 3.44
CA LEU A 191 -6.23 -15.39 2.94
C LEU A 191 -7.12 -16.20 3.91
N GLU A 192 -6.59 -17.28 4.49
CA GLU A 192 -7.26 -18.09 5.50
C GLU A 192 -7.65 -17.25 6.73
N LYS A 193 -6.70 -16.47 7.28
CA LYS A 193 -6.93 -15.64 8.46
C LYS A 193 -7.82 -14.42 8.16
N MET A 194 -7.85 -13.93 6.91
CA MET A 194 -8.83 -12.96 6.45
C MET A 194 -10.26 -13.52 6.43
N GLY A 195 -10.41 -14.84 6.35
CA GLY A 195 -11.71 -15.53 6.32
C GLY A 195 -12.30 -15.66 4.93
N TYR A 196 -11.51 -15.51 3.87
CA TYR A 196 -11.92 -15.63 2.48
C TYR A 196 -11.32 -16.85 1.79
N SER A 197 -12.00 -17.31 0.75
CA SER A 197 -11.48 -18.30 -0.20
C SER A 197 -10.97 -17.60 -1.48
N VAL A 198 -10.15 -18.29 -2.25
CA VAL A 198 -9.72 -17.81 -3.59
C VAL A 198 -10.92 -17.54 -4.48
N LYS A 199 -12.01 -18.32 -4.35
CA LYS A 199 -13.24 -18.12 -5.12
C LYS A 199 -13.88 -16.75 -4.85
N ASP A 200 -13.84 -16.28 -3.61
CA ASP A 200 -14.47 -15.00 -3.22
C ASP A 200 -13.74 -13.81 -3.84
N ILE A 201 -12.42 -13.90 -3.99
CA ILE A 201 -11.57 -12.83 -4.52
C ILE A 201 -11.27 -12.98 -6.03
N MET A 202 -11.70 -14.09 -6.66
CA MET A 202 -11.34 -14.42 -8.05
C MET A 202 -11.71 -13.32 -9.06
N PRO A 203 -12.92 -12.69 -9.03
CA PRO A 203 -13.24 -11.62 -9.96
C PRO A 203 -12.28 -10.42 -9.89
N TYR A 204 -11.79 -10.11 -8.71
CA TYR A 204 -10.83 -9.04 -8.48
C TYR A 204 -9.43 -9.44 -8.95
N LEU A 205 -9.02 -10.70 -8.69
CA LEU A 205 -7.72 -11.21 -9.16
C LEU A 205 -7.61 -11.20 -10.68
N GLU A 206 -8.66 -11.59 -11.41
CA GLU A 206 -8.67 -11.55 -12.88
C GLU A 206 -8.38 -10.14 -13.40
N VAL A 207 -8.99 -9.13 -12.81
CA VAL A 207 -8.74 -7.72 -13.18
C VAL A 207 -7.33 -7.28 -12.80
N ILE A 208 -6.86 -7.61 -11.60
CA ILE A 208 -5.51 -7.27 -11.13
C ILE A 208 -4.46 -7.87 -12.07
N PHE A 209 -4.59 -9.14 -12.45
CA PHE A 209 -3.67 -9.79 -13.39
C PHE A 209 -3.71 -9.12 -14.78
N ALA A 210 -4.90 -8.83 -15.30
CA ALA A 210 -5.05 -8.21 -16.63
C ALA A 210 -4.40 -6.82 -16.70
N VAL A 211 -4.57 -6.00 -15.64
CA VAL A 211 -3.95 -4.67 -15.53
C VAL A 211 -2.43 -4.79 -15.43
N ARG A 212 -1.91 -5.64 -14.54
CA ARG A 212 -0.47 -5.82 -14.32
C ARG A 212 0.28 -6.41 -15.51
N GLU A 213 -0.33 -7.30 -16.26
CA GLU A 213 0.28 -7.82 -17.50
C GLU A 213 0.54 -6.70 -18.51
N LYS A 214 -0.36 -5.71 -18.59
CA LYS A 214 -0.23 -4.57 -19.51
C LYS A 214 0.78 -3.54 -19.03
N GLU A 215 0.88 -3.28 -17.74
CA GLU A 215 1.95 -2.44 -17.17
C GLU A 215 3.34 -2.98 -17.55
N ARG A 216 3.57 -4.28 -17.37
CA ARG A 216 4.85 -4.94 -17.72
C ARG A 216 5.19 -4.86 -19.22
N LYS A 217 4.18 -4.77 -20.07
CA LYS A 217 4.39 -4.64 -21.54
C LYS A 217 4.72 -3.20 -21.96
N ARG A 218 4.35 -2.19 -21.15
CA ARG A 218 4.65 -0.77 -21.41
C ARG A 218 6.04 -0.34 -20.92
N THR A 219 6.59 -1.06 -19.95
CA THR A 219 7.92 -0.79 -19.36
C THR A 219 9.08 -1.53 -20.03
N LYS A 220 8.80 -2.32 -21.06
CA LYS A 220 9.77 -2.96 -21.98
C LYS A 220 9.78 -2.26 -23.33
#